data_61feee060b836aebc835d4ef214eb943
#
_entry.id   61feee060b836aebc835d4ef214eb943
#
_cell.length_a   1.000
_cell.length_b   1.000
_cell.length_c   1.000
_cell.angle_alpha   90.00
_cell.angle_beta   90.00
_cell.angle_gamma   90.00
#
_symmetry.space_group_name_H-M   'P 1'
#
loop_
_entity.id
_entity.type
_entity.pdbx_description
1 polymer ?
#
loop_
_entity_poly.entity_id
_entity_poly.type
_entity_poly.pdbx_seq_one_letter_code
_entity_poly.pdbx_strand_id
1 'polypeptide(L)'
;MASSSLNYPLLSIPAYYVFSLVPHIYAGSILNANGYKVNNANPKASLSPDAVKGKVPDAVFQKYQRAENAQSNNLEQLPLYAAAVLASLLAERVTATGLGKTTVGDDVTGLTTFIGAFMAVR
;
A
#
# COMPACT_ATOMS: atom_id res chain seq x y z
N MET A 1 32.17 -12.19 6.48
CA MET A 1 30.73 -12.33 6.18
C MET A 1 30.19 -10.95 5.87
N ALA A 2 29.79 -10.70 4.65
CA ALA A 2 29.11 -9.45 4.31
C ALA A 2 27.77 -9.45 5.03
N SER A 3 27.57 -8.55 5.99
CA SER A 3 26.27 -8.28 6.55
C SER A 3 25.42 -7.71 5.41
N SER A 4 24.52 -8.52 4.86
CA SER A 4 23.52 -8.04 3.92
C SER A 4 22.60 -7.09 4.68
N SER A 5 22.92 -5.81 4.66
CA SER A 5 22.00 -4.80 5.17
C SER A 5 20.76 -4.81 4.30
N LEU A 6 19.62 -5.11 4.90
CA LEU A 6 18.33 -5.06 4.24
C LEU A 6 18.09 -3.64 3.70
N ASN A 7 17.76 -3.55 2.42
CA ASN A 7 17.37 -2.27 1.81
C ASN A 7 15.92 -1.96 2.19
N TYR A 8 15.73 -1.28 3.33
CA TYR A 8 14.41 -0.90 3.85
C TYR A 8 13.57 -0.06 2.86
N PRO A 9 14.12 0.95 2.17
CA PRO A 9 13.39 1.66 1.13
C PRO A 9 12.81 0.74 0.05
N LEU A 10 13.60 -0.19 -0.46
CA LEU A 10 13.13 -1.14 -1.47
C LEU A 10 12.06 -2.08 -0.92
N LEU A 11 12.21 -2.55 0.31
CA LEU A 11 11.24 -3.41 0.98
C LEU A 11 9.92 -2.68 1.31
N SER A 12 9.93 -1.36 1.37
CA SER A 12 8.72 -0.58 1.61
C SER A 12 7.70 -0.69 0.48
N ILE A 13 8.13 -0.97 -0.76
CA ILE A 13 7.24 -1.13 -1.92
C ILE A 13 6.29 -2.32 -1.73
N PRO A 14 6.77 -3.55 -1.54
CA PRO A 14 5.87 -4.67 -1.27
C PRO A 14 5.11 -4.52 0.05
N ALA A 15 5.71 -3.91 1.07
CA ALA A 15 5.03 -3.62 2.33
C ALA A 15 3.84 -2.67 2.13
N TYR A 16 4.01 -1.63 1.31
CA TYR A 16 2.92 -0.72 0.95
C TYR A 16 1.78 -1.44 0.21
N TYR A 17 2.11 -2.35 -0.70
CA TYR A 17 1.10 -3.17 -1.37
C TYR A 17 0.29 -4.00 -0.37
N VAL A 18 0.94 -4.72 0.54
CA VAL A 18 0.26 -5.51 1.57
C VAL A 18 -0.62 -4.61 2.44
N PHE A 19 -0.11 -3.43 2.83
CA PHE A 19 -0.88 -2.45 3.60
C PHE A 19 -2.13 -1.97 2.83
N SER A 20 -2.02 -1.80 1.52
CA SER A 20 -3.15 -1.37 0.68
C SER A 20 -4.29 -2.38 0.62
N LEU A 21 -4.04 -3.65 0.94
CA LEU A 21 -5.08 -4.70 0.99
C LEU A 21 -5.93 -4.64 2.26
N VAL A 22 -5.47 -4.00 3.33
CA VAL A 22 -6.16 -3.96 4.62
C VAL A 22 -7.59 -3.41 4.52
N PRO A 23 -7.86 -2.28 3.83
CA PRO A 23 -9.22 -1.79 3.66
C PRO A 23 -10.13 -2.76 2.92
N HIS A 24 -9.62 -3.49 1.94
CA HIS A 24 -10.38 -4.50 1.20
C HIS A 24 -10.76 -5.70 2.07
N ILE A 25 -9.80 -6.20 2.87
CA ILE A 25 -10.08 -7.28 3.82
C ILE A 25 -11.14 -6.83 4.83
N TYR A 26 -11.04 -5.59 5.30
CA TYR A 26 -12.02 -5.00 6.21
C TYR A 26 -13.40 -4.88 5.54
N ALA A 27 -13.48 -4.42 4.28
CA ALA A 27 -14.71 -4.34 3.51
C ALA A 27 -15.39 -5.70 3.41
N GLY A 28 -14.66 -6.76 3.04
CA GLY A 28 -15.16 -8.12 2.97
C GLY A 28 -15.66 -8.64 4.33
N SER A 29 -14.92 -8.35 5.40
CA SER A 29 -15.30 -8.76 6.77
C SER A 29 -16.61 -8.13 7.23
N ILE A 30 -16.81 -6.84 6.96
CA ILE A 30 -18.07 -6.14 7.29
C ILE A 30 -19.24 -6.76 6.55
N LEU A 31 -19.08 -7.03 5.25
CA LEU A 31 -20.14 -7.65 4.45
C LEU A 31 -20.51 -9.03 5.01
N ASN A 32 -19.50 -9.85 5.29
CA ASN A 32 -19.72 -11.20 5.81
C ASN A 32 -20.38 -11.17 7.20
N ALA A 33 -19.99 -10.26 8.08
CA ALA A 33 -20.61 -10.08 9.39
C ALA A 33 -22.10 -9.66 9.31
N ASN A 34 -22.52 -9.06 8.20
CA ASN A 34 -23.91 -8.66 7.94
C ASN A 34 -24.66 -9.64 7.01
N GLY A 35 -24.19 -10.87 6.91
CA GLY A 35 -24.87 -11.96 6.19
C GLY A 35 -24.69 -11.95 4.67
N TYR A 36 -23.91 -11.03 4.11
CA TYR A 36 -23.60 -11.03 2.69
C TYR A 36 -22.44 -11.99 2.40
N LYS A 37 -22.70 -13.03 1.63
CA LYS A 37 -21.66 -13.99 1.24
C LYS A 37 -21.02 -13.59 -0.09
N VAL A 38 -19.72 -13.34 -0.06
CA VAL A 38 -18.92 -13.06 -1.25
C VAL A 38 -18.77 -14.35 -2.07
N ASN A 39 -19.02 -14.25 -3.37
CA ASN A 39 -18.78 -15.37 -4.29
C ASN A 39 -17.30 -15.43 -4.67
N ASN A 40 -16.56 -16.34 -4.08
CA ASN A 40 -15.13 -16.53 -4.33
C ASN A 40 -14.81 -16.99 -5.76
N ALA A 41 -15.77 -17.53 -6.50
CA ALA A 41 -15.58 -17.88 -7.90
C ALA A 41 -15.58 -16.63 -8.81
N ASN A 42 -16.30 -15.57 -8.41
CA ASN A 42 -16.30 -14.29 -9.11
C ASN A 42 -16.31 -13.12 -8.09
N PRO A 43 -15.20 -12.87 -7.42
CA PRO A 43 -15.14 -11.89 -6.34
C PRO A 43 -15.41 -10.45 -6.83
N LYS A 44 -14.88 -10.08 -8.00
CA LYS A 44 -15.10 -8.73 -8.56
C LYS A 44 -16.58 -8.41 -8.79
N ALA A 45 -17.33 -9.34 -9.35
CA ALA A 45 -18.75 -9.14 -9.58
C ALA A 45 -19.55 -9.12 -8.28
N SER A 46 -19.21 -9.98 -7.32
CA SER A 46 -19.92 -10.05 -6.04
C SER A 46 -19.60 -8.89 -5.09
N LEU A 47 -18.44 -8.28 -5.23
CA LEU A 47 -18.01 -7.10 -4.48
C LEU A 47 -18.26 -5.78 -5.24
N SER A 48 -18.97 -5.80 -6.35
CA SER A 48 -19.36 -4.56 -7.01
C SER A 48 -20.38 -3.79 -6.16
N PRO A 49 -20.35 -2.45 -6.18
CA PRO A 49 -21.33 -1.63 -5.45
C PRO A 49 -22.77 -1.99 -5.79
N ASP A 50 -23.04 -2.28 -7.05
CA ASP A 50 -24.38 -2.65 -7.52
C ASP A 50 -24.85 -4.02 -6.98
N ALA A 51 -23.93 -4.97 -6.80
CA ALA A 51 -24.24 -6.27 -6.24
C ALA A 51 -24.53 -6.23 -4.74
N VAL A 52 -23.90 -5.31 -4.01
CA VAL A 52 -24.00 -5.18 -2.54
C VAL A 52 -25.16 -4.26 -2.13
N LYS A 53 -25.43 -3.23 -2.93
CA LYS A 53 -26.47 -2.23 -2.67
C LYS A 53 -27.84 -2.90 -2.49
N GLY A 54 -28.52 -2.55 -1.40
CA GLY A 54 -29.84 -3.10 -1.06
C GLY A 54 -29.83 -4.51 -0.46
N LYS A 55 -28.67 -5.16 -0.35
CA LYS A 55 -28.54 -6.49 0.30
C LYS A 55 -28.01 -6.41 1.73
N VAL A 56 -27.51 -5.24 2.11
CA VAL A 56 -27.04 -4.92 3.46
C VAL A 56 -27.63 -3.58 3.89
N PRO A 57 -27.68 -3.27 5.20
CA PRO A 57 -28.12 -1.96 5.68
C PRO A 57 -27.30 -0.80 5.09
N ASP A 58 -27.90 0.35 4.82
CA ASP A 58 -27.23 1.50 4.19
C ASP A 58 -25.97 1.96 4.94
N ALA A 59 -25.99 1.93 6.26
CA ALA A 59 -24.82 2.26 7.08
C ALA A 59 -23.65 1.30 6.85
N VAL A 60 -23.93 0.03 6.63
CA VAL A 60 -22.93 -1.00 6.30
C VAL A 60 -22.42 -0.80 4.89
N PHE A 61 -23.31 -0.53 3.94
CA PHE A 61 -22.95 -0.26 2.57
C PHE A 61 -22.02 0.96 2.44
N GLN A 62 -22.30 2.04 3.15
CA GLN A 62 -21.42 3.23 3.17
C GLN A 62 -20.04 2.94 3.77
N LYS A 63 -19.94 2.12 4.82
CA LYS A 63 -18.65 1.69 5.39
C LYS A 63 -17.86 0.85 4.38
N TYR A 64 -18.55 -0.09 3.73
CA TYR A 64 -17.98 -0.91 2.67
C TYR A 64 -17.43 -0.04 1.54
N GLN A 65 -18.20 0.89 0.99
CA GLN A 65 -17.76 1.78 -0.08
C GLN A 65 -16.54 2.62 0.31
N ARG A 66 -16.52 3.16 1.53
CA ARG A 66 -15.35 3.92 2.00
C ARG A 66 -14.09 3.06 2.07
N ALA A 67 -14.20 1.83 2.51
CA ALA A 67 -13.08 0.90 2.58
C ALA A 67 -12.57 0.52 1.18
N GLU A 68 -13.46 0.21 0.23
CA GLU A 68 -13.08 -0.08 -1.15
C GLU A 68 -12.45 1.13 -1.85
N ASN A 69 -12.98 2.34 -1.64
CA ASN A 69 -12.39 3.56 -2.17
C ASN A 69 -11.00 3.83 -1.57
N ALA A 70 -10.80 3.55 -0.29
CA ALA A 70 -9.49 3.68 0.35
C ALA A 70 -8.47 2.70 -0.27
N GLN A 71 -8.87 1.47 -0.56
CA GLN A 71 -8.02 0.51 -1.26
C GLN A 71 -7.68 1.00 -2.67
N SER A 72 -8.67 1.42 -3.45
CA SER A 72 -8.48 1.91 -4.82
C SER A 72 -7.48 3.07 -4.84
N ASN A 73 -7.66 4.06 -3.97
CA ASN A 73 -6.74 5.18 -3.84
C ASN A 73 -5.32 4.75 -3.48
N ASN A 74 -5.17 3.76 -2.60
CA ASN A 74 -3.86 3.22 -2.23
C ASN A 74 -3.18 2.53 -3.43
N LEU A 75 -3.93 1.73 -4.19
CA LEU A 75 -3.39 1.03 -5.37
C LEU A 75 -3.04 2.00 -6.50
N GLU A 76 -3.84 3.05 -6.70
CA GLU A 76 -3.55 4.09 -7.70
C GLU A 76 -2.26 4.85 -7.39
N GLN A 77 -1.93 5.02 -6.12
CA GLN A 77 -0.71 5.71 -5.69
C GLN A 77 0.52 4.80 -5.65
N LEU A 78 0.35 3.48 -5.66
CA LEU A 78 1.46 2.53 -5.57
C LEU A 78 2.52 2.71 -6.68
N PRO A 79 2.17 2.89 -7.97
CA PRO A 79 3.16 3.11 -9.02
C PRO A 79 3.98 4.39 -8.80
N LEU A 80 3.34 5.48 -8.38
CA LEU A 80 4.01 6.74 -8.10
C LEU A 80 4.94 6.60 -6.88
N TYR A 81 4.48 5.95 -5.83
CA TYR A 81 5.28 5.65 -4.65
C TYR A 81 6.52 4.81 -5.01
N ALA A 82 6.34 3.72 -5.75
CA ALA A 82 7.41 2.86 -6.21
C ALA A 82 8.42 3.61 -7.07
N ALA A 83 7.95 4.44 -8.01
CA ALA A 83 8.80 5.26 -8.86
C ALA A 83 9.63 6.27 -8.03
N ALA A 84 9.03 6.91 -7.04
CA ALA A 84 9.72 7.85 -6.16
C ALA A 84 10.81 7.16 -5.33
N VAL A 85 10.52 5.97 -4.76
CA VAL A 85 11.50 5.18 -4.00
C VAL A 85 12.67 4.77 -4.90
N LEU A 86 12.40 4.25 -6.09
CA LEU A 86 13.44 3.81 -7.03
C LEU A 86 14.29 4.98 -7.54
N ALA A 87 13.67 6.12 -7.86
CA ALA A 87 14.39 7.32 -8.28
C ALA A 87 15.32 7.85 -7.17
N SER A 88 14.85 7.85 -5.92
CA SER A 88 15.66 8.27 -4.78
C SER A 88 16.85 7.34 -4.55
N LEU A 89 16.65 6.02 -4.64
CA LEU A 89 17.73 5.04 -4.52
C LEU A 89 18.76 5.17 -5.64
N LEU A 90 18.32 5.50 -6.86
CA LEU A 90 19.22 5.79 -7.98
C LEU A 90 20.01 7.08 -7.73
N ALA A 91 19.36 8.14 -7.25
CA ALA A 91 20.02 9.41 -6.92
C ALA A 91 21.08 9.22 -5.83
N GLU A 92 20.77 8.44 -4.78
CA GLU A 92 21.75 8.11 -3.74
C GLU A 92 22.97 7.37 -4.31
N ARG A 93 22.79 6.40 -5.19
CA ARG A 93 23.87 5.67 -5.84
C ARG A 93 24.74 6.58 -6.70
N VAL A 94 24.13 7.45 -7.51
CA VAL A 94 24.86 8.38 -8.39
C VAL A 94 25.67 9.36 -7.55
N THR A 95 25.10 9.89 -6.47
CA THR A 95 25.80 10.82 -5.56
C THR A 95 26.95 10.12 -4.83
N ALA A 96 26.73 8.92 -4.34
CA ALA A 96 27.76 8.11 -3.69
C ALA A 96 28.96 7.82 -4.61
N THR A 97 28.68 7.49 -5.87
CA THR A 97 29.72 7.19 -6.87
C THR A 97 30.49 8.44 -7.27
N GLY A 98 29.82 9.62 -7.31
CA GLY A 98 30.45 10.90 -7.72
C GLY A 98 31.27 11.58 -6.62
N LEU A 99 30.95 11.35 -5.34
CA LEU A 99 31.58 12.02 -4.20
C LEU A 99 32.58 11.16 -3.42
N GLY A 100 32.80 9.92 -3.81
CA GLY A 100 33.82 9.04 -3.20
C GLY A 100 33.65 8.72 -1.70
N LYS A 101 32.52 9.08 -1.12
CA LYS A 101 32.21 8.87 0.31
C LYS A 101 30.72 8.73 0.56
N THR A 102 30.20 7.53 0.43
CA THR A 102 29.00 7.16 1.19
C THR A 102 28.98 5.66 1.43
N THR A 103 29.02 5.30 2.68
CA THR A 103 28.71 3.94 3.12
C THR A 103 27.25 3.66 2.80
N VAL A 104 27.00 2.51 2.19
CA VAL A 104 25.62 1.98 2.00
C VAL A 104 24.99 1.89 3.39
N GLY A 105 24.08 2.82 3.69
CA GLY A 105 23.42 2.87 5.01
C GLY A 105 23.10 4.27 5.51
N ASP A 106 23.73 5.32 4.94
CA ASP A 106 23.41 6.69 5.32
C ASP A 106 22.19 7.16 4.53
N ASP A 107 21.14 7.56 5.24
CA ASP A 107 19.92 8.15 4.66
C ASP A 107 20.18 9.58 4.18
N VAL A 108 21.06 9.73 3.18
CA VAL A 108 21.52 11.02 2.66
C VAL A 108 20.37 11.86 2.08
N THR A 109 19.32 11.20 1.56
CA THR A 109 18.16 11.87 0.98
C THR A 109 17.02 12.05 1.96
N GLY A 110 17.11 11.52 3.18
CA GLY A 110 16.00 11.47 4.13
C GLY A 110 14.86 10.55 3.69
N LEU A 111 15.12 9.68 2.72
CA LEU A 111 14.13 8.79 2.11
C LEU A 111 13.50 7.85 3.12
N THR A 112 14.30 7.25 4.01
CA THR A 112 13.80 6.33 5.05
C THR A 112 12.88 7.06 6.02
N THR A 113 13.26 8.27 6.43
CA THR A 113 12.45 9.15 7.27
C THR A 113 11.15 9.55 6.58
N PHE A 114 11.23 9.94 5.31
CA PHE A 114 10.05 10.28 4.49
C PHE A 114 9.09 9.09 4.36
N ILE A 115 9.60 7.89 4.05
CA ILE A 115 8.79 6.68 3.94
C ILE A 115 8.08 6.37 5.26
N GLY A 116 8.81 6.44 6.38
CA GLY A 116 8.23 6.22 7.71
C GLY A 116 7.11 7.21 8.03
N ALA A 117 7.32 8.49 7.79
CA ALA A 117 6.31 9.54 7.97
C ALA A 117 5.10 9.34 7.05
N PHE A 118 5.33 9.03 5.78
CA PHE A 118 4.27 8.78 4.81
C PHE A 118 3.37 7.60 5.20
N MET A 119 3.97 6.50 5.66
CA MET A 119 3.21 5.33 6.13
C MET A 119 2.45 5.59 7.43
N ALA A 120 2.98 6.43 8.32
CA ALA A 120 2.34 6.75 9.60
C ALA A 120 1.11 7.66 9.46
N VAL A 121 1.07 8.53 8.44
CA VAL A 121 -0.01 9.51 8.21
C VAL A 121 -1.18 8.89 7.41
N ARG A 122 -0.98 7.75 6.80
CA ARG A 122 -2.00 7.06 6.00
C ARG A 122 -2.72 5.99 6.78
#